data_8e72578aa574285eecb6729ddf42bd09
#
_entry.id   8e72578aa574285eecb6729ddf42bd09
#
_cell.length_a   1.000
_cell.length_b   1.000
_cell.length_c   1.000
_cell.angle_alpha   90.00
_cell.angle_beta   90.00
_cell.angle_gamma   90.00
#
_symmetry.space_group_name_H-M   'P 1'
#
loop_
_entity.id
_entity.type
_entity.pdbx_description
1 polymer ?
#
loop_
_entity_poly.entity_id
_entity_poly.type
_entity_poly.pdbx_seq_one_letter_code
_entity_poly.pdbx_strand_id
1 'polypeptide(L)'
;MGDGRRGYVLSESVTFSAPTRIDLAGGTLDIWPVGLLVPRAATVNAAISLRAKATVAPGPRFRVVNHQRGLDLSATSPEAFFRDPFAALAGRLLDFFKPPDPVEVQFETTAPPGSGLGGSSSLAMAIAGALNEVTGAGWTIRQLVRIVMDTEVRILRTATGSQDQFAAALGGTRVHHWVSPEPRSEPLPWLGEGADPLEERLVLVYTGEAHSSADPNGSVLERIFAGEPSAVRGIEVIGEAAYGMRDALLERDWDGVSEMLDVEWGARRALSEMVTTATIERLSDAMRQAGARAVKACGAGGGGTMIAIAPPEKRRAVVAAARGAGGQVLEAASDAVGLRQEPA
;
A
#
# COMPACT_ATOMS: atom_id res chain seq x y z
N MET A 1 -7.37 -39.76 -13.58
CA MET A 1 -6.73 -39.22 -12.35
C MET A 1 -7.78 -38.43 -11.63
N GLY A 2 -8.27 -38.95 -10.49
CA GLY A 2 -9.43 -38.43 -9.81
C GLY A 2 -9.20 -37.03 -9.25
N ASP A 3 -10.17 -36.15 -9.50
CA ASP A 3 -10.28 -34.82 -8.92
C ASP A 3 -10.52 -34.95 -7.40
N GLY A 4 -9.45 -34.87 -6.65
CA GLY A 4 -9.47 -34.97 -5.18
C GLY A 4 -9.92 -33.70 -4.48
N ARG A 5 -10.74 -32.87 -5.11
CA ARG A 5 -11.37 -31.74 -4.43
C ARG A 5 -12.39 -32.29 -3.45
N ARG A 6 -12.03 -32.40 -2.18
CA ARG A 6 -13.01 -32.56 -1.11
C ARG A 6 -13.96 -31.38 -1.24
N GLY A 7 -15.25 -31.66 -1.41
CA GLY A 7 -16.28 -30.65 -1.40
C GLY A 7 -16.24 -29.91 -0.05
N TYR A 8 -15.54 -28.78 -0.02
CA TYR A 8 -15.52 -27.89 1.13
C TYR A 8 -16.86 -27.15 1.13
N VAL A 9 -17.77 -27.58 1.99
CA VAL A 9 -19.02 -26.86 2.23
C VAL A 9 -18.68 -25.78 3.26
N LEU A 10 -18.70 -24.53 2.83
CA LEU A 10 -18.54 -23.40 3.73
C LEU A 10 -19.69 -23.37 4.71
N SER A 11 -19.46 -23.75 5.97
CA SER A 11 -20.47 -23.72 7.04
C SER A 11 -20.42 -22.48 7.91
N GLU A 12 -19.29 -21.76 7.91
CA GLU A 12 -19.01 -20.63 8.78
C GLU A 12 -18.35 -19.50 7.98
N SER A 13 -18.45 -18.27 8.50
CA SER A 13 -17.78 -17.13 7.90
C SER A 13 -16.27 -17.15 8.16
N VAL A 14 -15.50 -16.72 7.17
CA VAL A 14 -14.04 -16.59 7.26
C VAL A 14 -13.68 -15.12 7.11
N THR A 15 -12.92 -14.60 8.07
CA THR A 15 -12.49 -13.22 8.09
C THR A 15 -10.98 -13.12 8.00
N PHE A 16 -10.49 -12.27 7.09
CA PHE A 16 -9.08 -11.92 6.98
C PHE A 16 -8.90 -10.41 7.08
N SER A 17 -7.72 -9.99 7.54
CA SER A 17 -7.32 -8.60 7.50
C SER A 17 -5.89 -8.44 7.02
N ALA A 18 -5.59 -7.28 6.44
CA ALA A 18 -4.27 -6.91 5.97
C ALA A 18 -3.96 -5.45 6.27
N PRO A 19 -2.72 -5.10 6.69
CA PRO A 19 -2.32 -3.74 6.99
C PRO A 19 -2.16 -2.90 5.73
N THR A 20 -2.34 -1.59 5.85
CA THR A 20 -1.85 -0.62 4.87
C THR A 20 -0.38 -0.30 5.12
N ARG A 21 0.21 0.60 4.32
CA ARG A 21 1.63 0.94 4.43
C ARG A 21 1.90 2.43 4.22
N ILE A 22 3.00 2.88 4.78
CA ILE A 22 3.71 4.07 4.33
C ILE A 22 4.91 3.66 3.48
N ASP A 23 5.28 4.47 2.47
CA ASP A 23 6.52 4.29 1.71
C ASP A 23 7.57 5.30 2.17
N LEU A 24 8.72 4.80 2.61
CA LEU A 24 9.82 5.62 3.10
C LEU A 24 10.74 6.05 1.94
N ALA A 25 11.05 5.14 1.03
CA ALA A 25 11.82 5.44 -0.17
C ALA A 25 11.63 4.36 -1.26
N GLY A 26 11.92 4.69 -2.51
CA GLY A 26 12.01 3.70 -3.60
C GLY A 26 10.69 3.45 -4.33
N GLY A 27 9.66 4.25 -4.15
CA GLY A 27 8.44 4.13 -4.94
C GLY A 27 8.70 4.31 -6.44
N THR A 28 7.80 3.82 -7.30
CA THR A 28 7.94 3.73 -8.76
C THR A 28 8.84 2.57 -9.23
N LEU A 29 9.90 2.21 -8.48
CA LEU A 29 10.80 1.11 -8.86
C LEU A 29 10.16 -0.27 -8.77
N ASP A 30 9.06 -0.38 -8.04
CA ASP A 30 8.24 -1.57 -7.89
C ASP A 30 7.29 -1.83 -9.09
N ILE A 31 7.20 -0.87 -10.02
CA ILE A 31 6.43 -1.00 -11.25
C ILE A 31 7.27 -1.74 -12.29
N TRP A 32 6.88 -2.95 -12.66
CA TRP A 32 7.58 -3.69 -13.70
C TRP A 32 7.38 -3.00 -15.07
N PRO A 33 8.42 -2.82 -15.89
CA PRO A 33 9.83 -3.25 -15.72
C PRO A 33 10.78 -2.13 -15.23
N VAL A 34 10.29 -1.05 -14.61
CA VAL A 34 11.10 0.11 -14.21
C VAL A 34 12.32 -0.29 -13.36
N GLY A 35 12.10 -1.19 -12.39
CA GLY A 35 13.19 -1.66 -11.53
C GLY A 35 14.33 -2.35 -12.28
N LEU A 36 14.11 -2.83 -13.51
CA LEU A 36 15.17 -3.43 -14.33
C LEU A 36 16.05 -2.38 -15.04
N LEU A 37 15.60 -1.13 -15.06
CA LEU A 37 16.33 -0.04 -15.75
C LEU A 37 17.40 0.60 -14.87
N VAL A 38 17.42 0.28 -13.58
CA VAL A 38 18.40 0.81 -12.63
C VAL A 38 19.25 -0.32 -12.04
N PRO A 39 20.52 -0.05 -11.72
CA PRO A 39 21.43 -1.08 -11.20
C PRO A 39 20.97 -1.65 -9.83
N ARG A 40 20.29 -0.83 -9.04
CA ARG A 40 19.80 -1.16 -7.69
C ARG A 40 18.39 -0.68 -7.54
N ALA A 41 17.43 -1.59 -7.59
CA ALA A 41 16.00 -1.27 -7.42
C ALA A 41 15.48 -1.87 -6.11
N ALA A 42 15.06 -1.01 -5.21
CA ALA A 42 14.41 -1.43 -3.97
C ALA A 42 13.36 -0.39 -3.53
N THR A 43 12.40 -0.84 -2.73
CA THR A 43 11.47 0.01 -2.01
C THR A 43 11.54 -0.31 -0.53
N VAL A 44 11.64 0.71 0.30
CA VAL A 44 11.55 0.60 1.76
C VAL A 44 10.17 1.10 2.19
N ASN A 45 9.39 0.24 2.80
CA ASN A 45 8.08 0.58 3.32
C ASN A 45 7.86 0.01 4.73
N ALA A 46 6.89 0.57 5.45
CA ALA A 46 6.46 0.10 6.75
C ALA A 46 4.95 -0.14 6.75
N ALA A 47 4.54 -1.35 7.12
CA ALA A 47 3.15 -1.66 7.35
C ALA A 47 2.65 -0.97 8.63
N ILE A 48 1.42 -0.47 8.60
CA ILE A 48 0.80 0.28 9.68
C ILE A 48 -0.56 -0.29 10.08
N SER A 49 -0.98 -0.01 11.32
CA SER A 49 -2.18 -0.56 11.96
C SER A 49 -3.52 -0.11 11.35
N LEU A 50 -3.50 0.72 10.30
CA LEU A 50 -4.68 1.01 9.49
C LEU A 50 -4.94 -0.18 8.56
N ARG A 51 -5.85 -1.06 8.95
CA ARG A 51 -6.09 -2.33 8.24
C ARG A 51 -7.33 -2.28 7.36
N ALA A 52 -7.31 -3.07 6.30
CA ALA A 52 -8.51 -3.50 5.59
C ALA A 52 -8.92 -4.89 6.10
N LYS A 53 -10.23 -5.13 6.16
CA LYS A 53 -10.82 -6.37 6.65
C LYS A 53 -11.84 -6.88 5.63
N ALA A 54 -11.87 -8.19 5.40
CA ALA A 54 -12.84 -8.83 4.53
C ALA A 54 -13.37 -10.11 5.19
N THR A 55 -14.68 -10.27 5.16
CA THR A 55 -15.39 -11.47 5.62
C THR A 55 -16.05 -12.12 4.42
N VAL A 56 -15.83 -13.43 4.24
CA VAL A 56 -16.53 -14.25 3.25
C VAL A 56 -17.42 -15.22 3.99
N ALA A 57 -18.71 -15.22 3.67
CA ALA A 57 -19.74 -16.05 4.30
C ALA A 57 -20.56 -16.80 3.24
N PRO A 58 -21.18 -17.96 3.58
CA PRO A 58 -22.13 -18.61 2.69
C PRO A 58 -23.30 -17.68 2.36
N GLY A 59 -23.81 -17.74 1.14
CA GLY A 59 -24.98 -16.95 0.75
C GLY A 59 -25.81 -17.63 -0.34
N PRO A 60 -27.10 -17.26 -0.48
CA PRO A 60 -27.96 -17.81 -1.52
C PRO A 60 -27.62 -17.26 -2.93
N ARG A 61 -26.85 -16.18 -2.99
CA ARG A 61 -26.35 -15.51 -4.20
C ARG A 61 -24.99 -14.89 -3.92
N PHE A 62 -24.23 -14.58 -4.95
CA PHE A 62 -23.06 -13.70 -4.80
C PHE A 62 -23.53 -12.32 -4.33
N ARG A 63 -22.91 -11.82 -3.26
CA ARG A 63 -23.23 -10.51 -2.69
C ARG A 63 -21.95 -9.80 -2.30
N VAL A 64 -21.89 -8.50 -2.57
CA VAL A 64 -20.76 -7.62 -2.24
C VAL A 64 -21.27 -6.48 -1.39
N VAL A 65 -20.74 -6.34 -0.17
CA VAL A 65 -21.22 -5.38 0.83
C VAL A 65 -20.07 -4.51 1.34
N ASN A 66 -20.30 -3.20 1.35
CA ASN A 66 -19.46 -2.24 2.07
C ASN A 66 -20.35 -1.16 2.70
N HIS A 67 -20.61 -1.30 3.98
CA HIS A 67 -21.49 -0.38 4.71
C HIS A 67 -20.94 1.05 4.79
N GLN A 68 -19.61 1.22 4.83
CA GLN A 68 -18.98 2.54 4.87
C GLN A 68 -19.26 3.37 3.60
N ARG A 69 -19.55 2.67 2.46
CA ARG A 69 -19.85 3.30 1.17
C ARG A 69 -21.31 3.15 0.74
N GLY A 70 -22.17 2.55 1.57
CA GLY A 70 -23.55 2.25 1.20
C GLY A 70 -23.67 1.24 0.04
N LEU A 71 -22.66 0.40 -0.17
CA LEU A 71 -22.65 -0.63 -1.21
C LEU A 71 -23.34 -1.90 -0.69
N ASP A 72 -24.31 -2.39 -1.44
CA ASP A 72 -24.98 -3.67 -1.20
C ASP A 72 -25.52 -4.18 -2.54
N LEU A 73 -24.75 -5.05 -3.19
CA LEU A 73 -25.07 -5.58 -4.51
C LEU A 73 -25.17 -7.10 -4.47
N SER A 74 -26.20 -7.66 -5.08
CA SER A 74 -26.41 -9.09 -5.23
C SER A 74 -26.55 -9.49 -6.69
N ALA A 75 -25.97 -10.64 -7.07
CA ALA A 75 -25.99 -11.15 -8.42
C ALA A 75 -25.99 -12.68 -8.47
N THR A 76 -26.29 -13.26 -9.63
CA THR A 76 -26.20 -14.69 -9.88
C THR A 76 -24.80 -15.12 -10.34
N SER A 77 -23.96 -14.15 -10.77
CA SER A 77 -22.57 -14.41 -11.16
C SER A 77 -21.65 -13.25 -10.77
N PRO A 78 -20.34 -13.51 -10.53
CA PRO A 78 -19.37 -12.50 -10.17
C PRO A 78 -19.15 -11.40 -11.22
N GLU A 79 -19.33 -11.70 -12.50
CA GLU A 79 -19.10 -10.77 -13.61
C GLU A 79 -20.04 -9.57 -13.56
N ALA A 80 -21.21 -9.72 -12.95
CA ALA A 80 -22.16 -8.63 -12.77
C ALA A 80 -21.57 -7.45 -11.97
N PHE A 81 -20.57 -7.70 -11.13
CA PHE A 81 -19.89 -6.68 -10.31
C PHE A 81 -18.80 -5.92 -11.05
N PHE A 82 -18.31 -6.40 -12.21
CA PHE A 82 -17.11 -5.87 -12.88
C PHE A 82 -17.20 -4.39 -13.31
N ARG A 83 -18.41 -3.87 -13.48
CA ARG A 83 -18.62 -2.49 -13.91
C ARG A 83 -18.84 -1.51 -12.76
N ASP A 84 -19.09 -2.00 -11.57
CA ASP A 84 -19.24 -1.16 -10.40
C ASP A 84 -17.87 -0.81 -9.83
N PRO A 85 -17.54 0.49 -9.63
CA PRO A 85 -16.20 0.91 -9.22
C PRO A 85 -15.81 0.44 -7.81
N PHE A 86 -16.79 0.09 -6.96
CA PHE A 86 -16.54 -0.35 -5.59
C PHE A 86 -16.64 -1.86 -5.42
N ALA A 87 -17.37 -2.55 -6.31
CA ALA A 87 -17.56 -4.00 -6.27
C ALA A 87 -16.64 -4.76 -7.24
N ALA A 88 -16.05 -4.09 -8.23
CA ALA A 88 -15.25 -4.74 -9.29
C ALA A 88 -14.09 -5.57 -8.72
N LEU A 89 -13.43 -5.10 -7.66
CA LEU A 89 -12.32 -5.81 -7.04
C LEU A 89 -12.77 -7.16 -6.46
N ALA A 90 -13.82 -7.15 -5.63
CA ALA A 90 -14.39 -8.36 -5.07
C ALA A 90 -14.93 -9.30 -6.16
N GLY A 91 -15.63 -8.73 -7.16
CA GLY A 91 -16.17 -9.50 -8.28
C GLY A 91 -15.10 -10.24 -9.08
N ARG A 92 -13.98 -9.59 -9.39
CA ARG A 92 -12.88 -10.23 -10.12
C ARG A 92 -12.13 -11.27 -9.31
N LEU A 93 -11.99 -11.07 -8.00
CA LEU A 93 -11.42 -12.09 -7.11
C LEU A 93 -12.37 -13.29 -6.98
N LEU A 94 -13.67 -13.06 -6.86
CA LEU A 94 -14.68 -14.13 -6.89
C LEU A 94 -14.62 -14.94 -8.20
N ASP A 95 -14.51 -14.28 -9.36
CA ASP A 95 -14.37 -14.94 -10.65
C ASP A 95 -13.06 -15.73 -10.77
N PHE A 96 -11.98 -15.24 -10.17
CA PHE A 96 -10.70 -15.95 -10.16
C PHE A 96 -10.74 -17.20 -9.26
N PHE A 97 -11.21 -17.05 -8.02
CA PHE A 97 -11.20 -18.14 -7.03
C PHE A 97 -12.31 -19.17 -7.25
N LYS A 98 -13.41 -18.79 -7.88
CA LYS A 98 -14.55 -19.66 -8.24
C LYS A 98 -15.02 -20.51 -7.07
N PRO A 99 -15.49 -19.90 -5.97
CA PRO A 99 -16.06 -20.67 -4.88
C PRO A 99 -17.16 -21.59 -5.40
N PRO A 100 -17.28 -22.84 -4.88
CA PRO A 100 -18.23 -23.84 -5.41
C PRO A 100 -19.69 -23.41 -5.26
N ASP A 101 -19.98 -22.67 -4.20
CA ASP A 101 -21.31 -22.10 -3.90
C ASP A 101 -21.24 -20.58 -3.86
N PRO A 102 -22.36 -19.87 -4.05
CA PRO A 102 -22.40 -18.42 -3.90
C PRO A 102 -22.03 -17.98 -2.49
N VAL A 103 -21.29 -16.89 -2.39
CA VAL A 103 -20.83 -16.32 -1.13
C VAL A 103 -21.13 -14.82 -1.05
N GLU A 104 -21.27 -14.32 0.17
CA GLU A 104 -21.26 -12.90 0.48
C GLU A 104 -19.82 -12.47 0.83
N VAL A 105 -19.35 -11.38 0.24
CA VAL A 105 -18.09 -10.72 0.56
C VAL A 105 -18.39 -9.37 1.19
N GLN A 106 -18.22 -9.27 2.49
CA GLN A 106 -18.33 -8.00 3.22
C GLN A 106 -16.93 -7.46 3.52
N PHE A 107 -16.71 -6.15 3.34
CA PHE A 107 -15.41 -5.56 3.58
C PHE A 107 -15.47 -4.12 4.09
N GLU A 108 -14.41 -3.73 4.79
CA GLU A 108 -14.23 -2.39 5.35
C GLU A 108 -12.73 -2.02 5.38
N THR A 109 -12.42 -0.73 5.52
CA THR A 109 -11.06 -0.24 5.69
C THR A 109 -11.02 0.91 6.69
N THR A 110 -9.98 0.93 7.52
CA THR A 110 -9.75 2.04 8.46
C THR A 110 -8.92 3.17 7.85
N ALA A 111 -8.26 2.93 6.72
CA ALA A 111 -7.54 3.97 5.99
C ALA A 111 -8.54 4.88 5.24
N PRO A 112 -8.33 6.21 5.24
CA PRO A 112 -9.16 7.12 4.48
C PRO A 112 -9.15 6.77 2.98
N PRO A 113 -10.29 6.89 2.28
CA PRO A 113 -10.35 6.69 0.84
C PRO A 113 -9.40 7.64 0.10
N GLY A 114 -8.65 7.12 -0.87
CA GLY A 114 -7.69 7.93 -1.62
C GLY A 114 -6.51 8.44 -0.79
N SER A 115 -6.21 7.79 0.34
CA SER A 115 -5.12 8.20 1.23
C SER A 115 -3.72 7.94 0.67
N GLY A 116 -3.55 7.18 -0.40
CA GLY A 116 -2.22 6.81 -0.90
C GLY A 116 -1.47 5.80 -0.02
N LEU A 117 -2.17 5.16 0.93
CA LEU A 117 -1.59 4.19 1.88
C LEU A 117 -1.71 2.73 1.43
N GLY A 118 -2.05 2.46 0.17
CA GLY A 118 -2.23 1.09 -0.33
C GLY A 118 -3.52 0.40 0.14
N GLY A 119 -4.55 1.18 0.54
CA GLY A 119 -5.80 0.64 1.09
C GLY A 119 -6.55 -0.31 0.15
N SER A 120 -6.52 -0.07 -1.18
CA SER A 120 -7.12 -0.96 -2.18
C SER A 120 -6.43 -2.31 -2.20
N SER A 121 -5.10 -2.31 -2.26
CA SER A 121 -4.29 -3.53 -2.30
C SER A 121 -4.39 -4.33 -0.99
N SER A 122 -4.44 -3.64 0.16
CA SER A 122 -4.69 -4.28 1.46
C SER A 122 -6.06 -4.95 1.51
N LEU A 123 -7.08 -4.27 0.97
CA LEU A 123 -8.41 -4.84 0.85
C LEU A 123 -8.42 -6.05 -0.09
N ALA A 124 -7.78 -5.95 -1.24
CA ALA A 124 -7.68 -7.05 -2.20
C ALA A 124 -6.96 -8.26 -1.59
N MET A 125 -5.89 -8.04 -0.82
CA MET A 125 -5.20 -9.11 -0.10
C MET A 125 -6.09 -9.77 0.96
N ALA A 126 -6.87 -8.99 1.72
CA ALA A 126 -7.81 -9.54 2.70
C ALA A 126 -8.90 -10.40 2.04
N ILE A 127 -9.50 -9.93 0.94
CA ILE A 127 -10.49 -10.68 0.16
C ILE A 127 -9.86 -11.96 -0.42
N ALA A 128 -8.67 -11.85 -1.02
CA ALA A 128 -7.95 -12.98 -1.61
C ALA A 128 -7.57 -14.03 -0.54
N GLY A 129 -7.13 -13.60 0.64
CA GLY A 129 -6.85 -14.49 1.76
C GLY A 129 -8.09 -15.28 2.21
N ALA A 130 -9.21 -14.59 2.40
CA ALA A 130 -10.47 -15.22 2.78
C ALA A 130 -10.99 -16.18 1.70
N LEU A 131 -10.94 -15.80 0.42
CA LEU A 131 -11.34 -16.68 -0.69
C LEU A 131 -10.40 -17.88 -0.85
N ASN A 132 -9.10 -17.70 -0.65
CA ASN A 132 -8.13 -18.81 -0.67
C ASN A 132 -8.45 -19.88 0.37
N GLU A 133 -8.82 -19.44 1.58
CA GLU A 133 -9.25 -20.33 2.67
C GLU A 133 -10.57 -21.01 2.32
N VAL A 134 -11.59 -20.25 1.97
CA VAL A 134 -12.94 -20.72 1.63
C VAL A 134 -12.96 -21.73 0.48
N THR A 135 -12.11 -21.55 -0.51
CA THR A 135 -12.05 -22.46 -1.67
C THR A 135 -11.07 -23.62 -1.50
N GLY A 136 -10.26 -23.60 -0.43
CA GLY A 136 -9.19 -24.58 -0.25
C GLY A 136 -8.16 -24.56 -1.38
N ALA A 137 -7.99 -23.42 -2.09
CA ALA A 137 -7.16 -23.34 -3.28
C ALA A 137 -5.65 -23.50 -2.97
N GLY A 138 -5.23 -23.21 -1.73
CA GLY A 138 -3.86 -23.46 -1.26
C GLY A 138 -2.80 -22.56 -1.89
N TRP A 139 -3.18 -21.38 -2.40
CA TRP A 139 -2.23 -20.41 -2.93
C TRP A 139 -1.32 -19.88 -1.83
N THR A 140 -0.03 -19.86 -2.10
CA THR A 140 0.96 -19.26 -1.19
C THR A 140 0.83 -17.73 -1.15
N ILE A 141 1.36 -17.11 -0.10
CA ILE A 141 1.36 -15.63 0.03
C ILE A 141 1.93 -14.94 -1.22
N ARG A 142 3.02 -15.43 -1.79
CA ARG A 142 3.60 -14.85 -3.02
C ARG A 142 2.67 -14.96 -4.23
N GLN A 143 1.98 -16.08 -4.35
CA GLN A 143 0.99 -16.25 -5.42
C GLN A 143 -0.22 -15.35 -5.21
N LEU A 144 -0.69 -15.16 -3.97
CA LEU A 144 -1.76 -14.20 -3.66
C LEU A 144 -1.35 -12.77 -4.02
N VAL A 145 -0.13 -12.34 -3.71
CA VAL A 145 0.40 -11.03 -4.13
C VAL A 145 0.30 -10.88 -5.66
N ARG A 146 0.72 -11.90 -6.41
CA ARG A 146 0.65 -11.86 -7.88
C ARG A 146 -0.78 -11.82 -8.40
N ILE A 147 -1.67 -12.64 -7.85
CA ILE A 147 -3.09 -12.68 -8.22
C ILE A 147 -3.75 -11.31 -8.00
N VAL A 148 -3.48 -10.69 -6.85
CA VAL A 148 -4.02 -9.37 -6.51
C VAL A 148 -3.48 -8.30 -7.44
N MET A 149 -2.16 -8.25 -7.67
CA MET A 149 -1.54 -7.31 -8.60
C MET A 149 -2.13 -7.42 -10.00
N ASP A 150 -2.23 -8.65 -10.55
CA ASP A 150 -2.82 -8.88 -11.88
C ASP A 150 -4.30 -8.48 -11.93
N THR A 151 -5.03 -8.61 -10.83
CA THR A 151 -6.43 -8.18 -10.70
C THR A 151 -6.56 -6.66 -10.72
N GLU A 152 -5.71 -5.95 -9.96
CA GLU A 152 -5.71 -4.48 -9.93
C GLU A 152 -5.33 -3.88 -11.29
N VAL A 153 -4.33 -4.42 -11.99
CA VAL A 153 -3.98 -4.00 -13.35
C VAL A 153 -5.16 -4.12 -14.31
N ARG A 154 -5.95 -5.21 -14.22
CA ARG A 154 -7.16 -5.39 -15.06
C ARG A 154 -8.25 -4.36 -14.77
N ILE A 155 -8.34 -3.86 -13.53
CA ILE A 155 -9.31 -2.85 -13.13
C ILE A 155 -8.84 -1.46 -13.56
N LEU A 156 -7.61 -1.11 -13.19
CA LEU A 156 -7.05 0.22 -13.41
C LEU A 156 -6.62 0.46 -14.87
N ARG A 157 -6.34 -0.63 -15.62
CA ARG A 157 -5.84 -0.60 -17.02
C ARG A 157 -4.55 0.22 -17.16
N THR A 158 -3.74 0.22 -16.12
CA THR A 158 -2.44 0.88 -16.08
C THR A 158 -1.44 0.00 -15.32
N ALA A 159 -0.15 0.22 -15.57
CA ALA A 159 0.89 -0.44 -14.80
C ALA A 159 0.86 0.03 -13.34
N THR A 160 0.87 -0.92 -12.43
CA THR A 160 0.89 -0.68 -10.97
C THR A 160 2.13 -1.29 -10.35
N GLY A 161 2.58 -0.70 -9.25
CA GLY A 161 3.59 -1.31 -8.41
C GLY A 161 3.05 -2.49 -7.60
N SER A 162 3.93 -3.19 -6.94
CA SER A 162 3.60 -4.34 -6.07
C SER A 162 3.99 -4.14 -4.60
N GLN A 163 4.56 -3.00 -4.25
CA GLN A 163 4.97 -2.72 -2.87
C GLN A 163 3.80 -2.79 -1.87
N ASP A 164 2.61 -2.39 -2.29
CA ASP A 164 1.40 -2.36 -1.47
C ASP A 164 0.95 -3.77 -1.09
N GLN A 165 0.91 -4.66 -2.07
CA GLN A 165 0.52 -6.05 -1.87
C GLN A 165 1.56 -6.79 -1.03
N PHE A 166 2.88 -6.52 -1.24
CA PHE A 166 3.92 -7.11 -0.41
C PHE A 166 3.85 -6.62 1.05
N ALA A 167 3.62 -5.33 1.28
CA ALA A 167 3.45 -4.79 2.63
C ALA A 167 2.21 -5.39 3.32
N ALA A 168 1.07 -5.43 2.62
CA ALA A 168 -0.17 -6.03 3.11
C ALA A 168 -0.01 -7.53 3.42
N ALA A 169 0.75 -8.25 2.60
CA ALA A 169 1.00 -9.68 2.76
C ALA A 169 1.93 -10.02 3.92
N LEU A 170 3.01 -9.26 4.10
CA LEU A 170 4.13 -9.62 4.95
C LEU A 170 4.20 -8.85 6.27
N GLY A 171 3.63 -7.63 6.33
CA GLY A 171 3.73 -6.77 7.50
C GLY A 171 5.14 -6.30 7.82
N GLY A 172 5.29 -5.50 8.85
CA GLY A 172 6.56 -4.98 9.34
C GLY A 172 7.18 -3.90 8.45
N THR A 173 8.32 -3.38 8.86
CA THR A 173 9.15 -2.53 8.00
C THR A 173 10.08 -3.43 7.20
N ARG A 174 10.10 -3.23 5.88
CA ARG A 174 10.81 -4.11 4.96
C ARG A 174 11.48 -3.36 3.83
N VAL A 175 12.52 -3.99 3.30
CA VAL A 175 13.11 -3.64 2.01
C VAL A 175 12.66 -4.66 0.99
N HIS A 176 12.03 -4.20 -0.07
CA HIS A 176 11.64 -5.04 -1.20
C HIS A 176 12.63 -4.78 -2.35
N HIS A 177 13.42 -5.79 -2.69
CA HIS A 177 14.39 -5.73 -3.79
C HIS A 177 13.71 -6.21 -5.08
N TRP A 178 13.65 -5.35 -6.07
CA TRP A 178 13.02 -5.62 -7.37
C TRP A 178 14.02 -6.25 -8.33
N VAL A 179 14.37 -7.50 -8.04
CA VAL A 179 15.36 -8.28 -8.80
C VAL A 179 14.68 -9.37 -9.62
N SER A 180 15.28 -9.73 -10.76
CA SER A 180 14.82 -10.86 -11.58
C SER A 180 15.38 -12.18 -11.03
N PRO A 181 14.65 -13.31 -11.10
CA PRO A 181 13.29 -13.46 -11.65
C PRO A 181 12.16 -13.09 -10.68
N GLU A 182 12.42 -12.99 -9.39
CA GLU A 182 11.41 -12.70 -8.37
C GLU A 182 11.88 -11.68 -7.36
N PRO A 183 11.00 -10.77 -6.92
CA PRO A 183 11.29 -9.84 -5.82
C PRO A 183 11.64 -10.57 -4.52
N ARG A 184 12.56 -10.00 -3.76
CA ARG A 184 12.91 -10.48 -2.42
C ARG A 184 12.54 -9.43 -1.39
N SER A 185 11.98 -9.85 -0.26
CA SER A 185 11.66 -8.98 0.87
C SER A 185 12.58 -9.29 2.04
N GLU A 186 13.29 -8.28 2.49
CA GLU A 186 14.18 -8.31 3.65
C GLU A 186 13.49 -7.59 4.83
N PRO A 187 13.20 -8.26 5.95
CA PRO A 187 12.68 -7.59 7.13
C PRO A 187 13.78 -6.76 7.79
N LEU A 188 13.43 -5.61 8.34
CA LEU A 188 14.30 -4.84 9.22
C LEU A 188 14.07 -5.29 10.68
N PRO A 189 15.05 -5.93 11.33
CA PRO A 189 14.83 -6.82 12.48
C PRO A 189 14.55 -6.13 13.82
N TRP A 190 14.66 -4.80 13.91
CA TRP A 190 14.45 -4.07 15.18
C TRP A 190 12.97 -3.77 15.49
N LEU A 191 12.06 -4.28 14.66
CA LEU A 191 10.62 -4.18 14.87
C LEU A 191 10.13 -5.42 15.62
N GLY A 192 9.83 -5.29 16.90
CA GLY A 192 9.25 -6.37 17.69
C GLY A 192 9.76 -6.48 19.12
N GLU A 193 10.83 -5.79 19.51
CA GLU A 193 11.33 -5.77 20.88
C GLU A 193 11.23 -4.35 21.47
N GLY A 194 10.07 -4.00 22.01
CA GLY A 194 9.82 -2.70 22.63
C GLY A 194 9.09 -1.70 21.72
N ALA A 195 9.11 -0.42 22.09
CA ALA A 195 8.54 0.65 21.27
C ALA A 195 9.32 0.77 19.94
N ASP A 196 8.60 0.82 18.83
CA ASP A 196 9.21 1.02 17.51
C ASP A 196 9.81 2.44 17.42
N PRO A 197 11.14 2.58 17.26
CA PRO A 197 11.77 3.88 17.18
C PRO A 197 11.28 4.77 16.03
N LEU A 198 10.70 4.18 14.98
CA LEU A 198 10.06 4.92 13.89
C LEU A 198 8.75 5.57 14.39
N GLU A 199 7.95 4.87 15.19
CA GLU A 199 6.69 5.40 15.74
C GLU A 199 6.88 6.65 16.58
N GLU A 200 7.96 6.71 17.36
CA GLU A 200 8.27 7.86 18.19
C GLU A 200 8.57 9.13 17.37
N ARG A 201 8.90 8.96 16.08
CA ARG A 201 9.33 10.04 15.17
C ARG A 201 8.36 10.31 14.05
N LEU A 202 7.55 9.33 13.73
CA LEU A 202 6.64 9.39 12.58
C LEU A 202 5.41 10.25 12.90
N VAL A 203 5.04 11.12 11.97
CA VAL A 203 3.77 11.83 11.95
C VAL A 203 3.08 11.55 10.63
N LEU A 204 1.87 10.99 10.67
CA LEU A 204 1.03 10.75 9.51
C LEU A 204 -0.04 11.84 9.40
N VAL A 205 -0.16 12.46 8.23
CA VAL A 205 -1.10 13.54 7.99
C VAL A 205 -1.85 13.34 6.70
N TYR A 206 -3.14 13.07 6.77
CA TYR A 206 -4.01 13.08 5.58
C TYR A 206 -4.33 14.52 5.19
N THR A 207 -4.11 14.84 3.91
CA THR A 207 -4.29 16.20 3.39
C THR A 207 -5.75 16.65 3.32
N GLY A 208 -6.71 15.73 3.41
CA GLY A 208 -8.13 15.97 3.13
C GLY A 208 -8.47 15.90 1.64
N GLU A 209 -7.47 15.79 0.77
CA GLU A 209 -7.62 15.65 -0.67
C GLU A 209 -7.37 14.19 -1.05
N ALA A 210 -8.34 13.56 -1.70
CA ALA A 210 -8.16 12.20 -2.19
C ALA A 210 -7.08 12.21 -3.30
N HIS A 211 -6.12 11.32 -3.19
CA HIS A 211 -5.15 11.08 -4.24
C HIS A 211 -5.88 10.68 -5.53
N SER A 212 -5.57 11.36 -6.62
CA SER A 212 -6.01 10.96 -7.95
C SER A 212 -5.07 9.87 -8.46
N SER A 213 -5.51 8.62 -8.47
CA SER A 213 -4.74 7.50 -9.00
C SER A 213 -4.56 7.55 -10.53
N ALA A 214 -5.14 8.57 -11.18
CA ALA A 214 -5.29 8.51 -12.61
C ALA A 214 -4.02 8.78 -13.39
N ASP A 215 -2.99 9.53 -12.90
CA ASP A 215 -1.89 9.74 -13.82
C ASP A 215 -0.51 10.30 -13.41
N PRO A 216 -0.07 10.44 -12.19
CA PRO A 216 1.35 10.77 -12.00
C PRO A 216 2.26 9.66 -12.54
N ASN A 217 1.83 8.39 -12.44
CA ASN A 217 2.63 7.26 -12.88
C ASN A 217 2.67 7.10 -14.40
N GLY A 218 1.58 7.35 -15.12
CA GLY A 218 1.54 7.21 -16.57
C GLY A 218 2.54 8.10 -17.29
N SER A 219 2.50 9.40 -17.02
CA SER A 219 3.42 10.36 -17.63
C SER A 219 4.88 10.13 -17.23
N VAL A 220 5.13 9.71 -15.98
CA VAL A 220 6.48 9.35 -15.51
C VAL A 220 7.00 8.12 -16.26
N LEU A 221 6.17 7.09 -16.43
CA LEU A 221 6.56 5.87 -17.16
C LEU A 221 6.85 6.15 -18.64
N GLU A 222 6.05 6.98 -19.30
CA GLU A 222 6.28 7.38 -20.68
C GLU A 222 7.66 8.06 -20.84
N ARG A 223 8.02 8.98 -19.95
CA ARG A 223 9.32 9.66 -19.97
C ARG A 223 10.49 8.71 -19.70
N ILE A 224 10.32 7.78 -18.75
CA ILE A 224 11.32 6.75 -18.43
C ILE A 224 11.56 5.86 -19.65
N PHE A 225 10.51 5.34 -20.28
CA PHE A 225 10.63 4.44 -21.44
C PHE A 225 11.08 5.16 -22.71
N ALA A 226 10.82 6.46 -22.83
CA ALA A 226 11.43 7.27 -23.87
C ALA A 226 12.93 7.52 -23.66
N GLY A 227 13.49 7.10 -22.52
CA GLY A 227 14.90 7.29 -22.18
C GLY A 227 15.23 8.76 -21.88
N GLU A 228 14.27 9.56 -21.42
CA GLU A 228 14.51 10.95 -21.07
C GLU A 228 15.56 11.05 -19.94
N PRO A 229 16.69 11.75 -20.16
CA PRO A 229 17.80 11.71 -19.21
C PRO A 229 17.46 12.14 -17.79
N SER A 230 16.56 13.12 -17.65
CA SER A 230 16.10 13.59 -16.32
C SER A 230 15.25 12.53 -15.61
N ALA A 231 14.39 11.82 -16.33
CA ALA A 231 13.55 10.76 -15.77
C ALA A 231 14.39 9.53 -15.38
N VAL A 232 15.32 9.11 -16.24
CA VAL A 232 16.26 8.02 -15.95
C VAL A 232 17.11 8.35 -14.72
N ARG A 233 17.70 9.55 -14.69
CA ARG A 233 18.48 9.98 -13.52
C ARG A 233 17.62 10.06 -12.25
N GLY A 234 16.36 10.48 -12.37
CA GLY A 234 15.43 10.53 -11.24
C GLY A 234 15.20 9.16 -10.61
N ILE A 235 14.97 8.11 -11.41
CA ILE A 235 14.78 6.74 -10.88
C ILE A 235 16.06 6.14 -10.32
N GLU A 236 17.25 6.49 -10.85
CA GLU A 236 18.53 6.11 -10.25
C GLU A 236 18.69 6.70 -8.85
N VAL A 237 18.42 8.00 -8.69
CA VAL A 237 18.48 8.68 -7.37
C VAL A 237 17.48 8.06 -6.38
N ILE A 238 16.27 7.73 -6.83
CA ILE A 238 15.26 7.04 -6.01
C ILE A 238 15.78 5.67 -5.55
N GLY A 239 16.47 4.92 -6.42
CA GLY A 239 17.09 3.65 -6.07
C GLY A 239 18.22 3.78 -5.05
N GLU A 240 19.10 4.76 -5.24
CA GLU A 240 20.18 5.07 -4.29
C GLU A 240 19.59 5.48 -2.92
N ALA A 241 18.57 6.34 -2.90
CA ALA A 241 17.89 6.76 -1.69
C ALA A 241 17.22 5.58 -0.94
N ALA A 242 16.67 4.61 -1.66
CA ALA A 242 16.08 3.42 -1.03
C ALA A 242 17.12 2.58 -0.29
N TYR A 243 18.31 2.39 -0.86
CA TYR A 243 19.39 1.68 -0.17
C TYR A 243 20.00 2.49 0.97
N GLY A 244 20.20 3.81 0.79
CA GLY A 244 20.61 4.71 1.86
C GLY A 244 19.61 4.70 3.03
N MET A 245 18.31 4.72 2.74
CA MET A 245 17.23 4.59 3.73
C MET A 245 17.34 3.26 4.49
N ARG A 246 17.54 2.14 3.79
CA ARG A 246 17.74 0.83 4.41
C ARG A 246 18.91 0.86 5.39
N ASP A 247 20.05 1.36 4.94
CA ASP A 247 21.29 1.36 5.74
C ASP A 247 21.14 2.29 6.94
N ALA A 248 20.59 3.49 6.78
CA ALA A 248 20.30 4.43 7.87
C ALA A 248 19.32 3.84 8.90
N LEU A 249 18.28 3.12 8.45
CA LEU A 249 17.35 2.44 9.36
C LEU A 249 18.05 1.32 10.15
N LEU A 250 18.90 0.51 9.53
CA LEU A 250 19.65 -0.56 10.19
C LEU A 250 20.61 -0.01 11.26
N GLU A 251 21.24 1.13 10.98
CA GLU A 251 22.15 1.82 11.87
C GLU A 251 21.44 2.70 12.90
N ARG A 252 20.11 2.87 12.78
CA ARG A 252 19.31 3.82 13.59
C ARG A 252 19.80 5.27 13.47
N ASP A 253 20.36 5.60 12.32
CA ASP A 253 20.77 6.96 11.95
C ASP A 253 19.56 7.76 11.46
N TRP A 254 18.92 8.48 12.38
CA TRP A 254 17.70 9.26 12.09
C TRP A 254 17.97 10.52 11.27
N ASP A 255 19.20 11.01 11.25
CA ASP A 255 19.60 12.09 10.36
C ASP A 255 19.71 11.56 8.94
N GLY A 256 20.35 10.41 8.75
CA GLY A 256 20.41 9.70 7.48
C GLY A 256 19.01 9.29 6.96
N VAL A 257 18.12 8.79 7.83
CA VAL A 257 16.72 8.50 7.48
C VAL A 257 16.02 9.75 6.92
N SER A 258 16.20 10.89 7.59
CA SER A 258 15.60 12.15 7.17
C SER A 258 16.20 12.66 5.85
N GLU A 259 17.50 12.55 5.69
CA GLU A 259 18.21 12.91 4.46
C GLU A 259 17.72 12.07 3.28
N MET A 260 17.64 10.74 3.41
CA MET A 260 17.20 9.86 2.33
C MET A 260 15.72 10.07 1.97
N LEU A 261 14.87 10.40 2.96
CA LEU A 261 13.48 10.78 2.71
C LEU A 261 13.39 12.04 1.83
N ASP A 262 14.20 13.05 2.14
CA ASP A 262 14.22 14.31 1.38
C ASP A 262 14.85 14.14 -0.02
N VAL A 263 15.90 13.34 -0.14
CA VAL A 263 16.52 13.01 -1.44
C VAL A 263 15.51 12.33 -2.37
N GLU A 264 14.83 11.30 -1.85
CA GLU A 264 13.80 10.58 -2.61
C GLU A 264 12.65 11.50 -3.00
N TRP A 265 12.14 12.31 -2.06
CA TRP A 265 11.04 13.24 -2.33
C TRP A 265 11.43 14.30 -3.37
N GLY A 266 12.64 14.83 -3.29
CA GLY A 266 13.18 15.75 -4.28
C GLY A 266 13.26 15.15 -5.68
N ALA A 267 13.74 13.89 -5.79
CA ALA A 267 13.78 13.17 -7.05
C ALA A 267 12.38 12.92 -7.63
N ARG A 268 11.40 12.54 -6.81
CA ARG A 268 10.00 12.35 -7.24
C ARG A 268 9.36 13.63 -7.75
N ARG A 269 9.56 14.75 -7.06
CA ARG A 269 9.07 16.07 -7.51
C ARG A 269 9.66 16.47 -8.85
N ALA A 270 10.91 16.11 -9.13
CA ALA A 270 11.55 16.35 -10.43
C ALA A 270 11.00 15.43 -11.55
N LEU A 271 10.43 14.27 -11.21
CA LEU A 271 9.80 13.37 -12.18
C LEU A 271 8.46 13.89 -12.69
N SER A 272 7.66 14.53 -11.83
CA SER A 272 6.34 15.07 -12.22
C SER A 272 5.90 16.17 -11.28
N GLU A 273 5.42 17.27 -11.84
CA GLU A 273 4.80 18.37 -11.07
C GLU A 273 3.50 17.94 -10.39
N MET A 274 2.88 16.84 -10.86
CA MET A 274 1.61 16.34 -10.34
C MET A 274 1.76 15.62 -8.98
N VAL A 275 2.97 15.34 -8.51
CA VAL A 275 3.17 14.63 -7.21
C VAL A 275 2.95 15.54 -6.01
N THR A 276 2.93 16.86 -6.21
CA THR A 276 2.69 17.84 -5.15
C THR A 276 1.44 18.68 -5.42
N THR A 277 0.86 19.28 -4.38
CA THR A 277 -0.26 20.22 -4.43
C THR A 277 0.00 21.38 -3.48
N ALA A 278 -0.75 22.49 -3.63
CA ALA A 278 -0.65 23.61 -2.72
C ALA A 278 -0.90 23.22 -1.25
N THR A 279 -1.75 22.22 -1.02
CA THR A 279 -2.00 21.66 0.31
C THR A 279 -0.80 20.90 0.85
N ILE A 280 -0.15 20.06 0.02
CA ILE A 280 1.08 19.33 0.40
C ILE A 280 2.19 20.33 0.76
N GLU A 281 2.41 21.36 -0.05
CA GLU A 281 3.43 22.38 0.22
C GLU A 281 3.14 23.13 1.53
N ARG A 282 1.92 23.61 1.73
CA ARG A 282 1.50 24.31 2.95
C ARG A 282 1.70 23.44 4.21
N LEU A 283 1.32 22.18 4.16
CA LEU A 283 1.51 21.23 5.26
C LEU A 283 2.99 20.94 5.50
N SER A 284 3.76 20.75 4.43
CA SER A 284 5.21 20.53 4.49
C SER A 284 5.91 21.70 5.19
N ASP A 285 5.62 22.94 4.78
CA ASP A 285 6.19 24.14 5.36
C ASP A 285 5.86 24.27 6.86
N ALA A 286 4.59 24.07 7.22
CA ALA A 286 4.14 24.13 8.60
C ALA A 286 4.84 23.08 9.49
N MET A 287 4.95 21.85 9.01
CA MET A 287 5.59 20.75 9.76
C MET A 287 7.11 20.99 9.90
N ARG A 288 7.78 21.45 8.83
CA ARG A 288 9.22 21.78 8.87
C ARG A 288 9.52 22.93 9.81
N GLN A 289 8.72 24.00 9.80
CA GLN A 289 8.85 25.13 10.73
C GLN A 289 8.66 24.69 12.19
N ALA A 290 7.83 23.68 12.44
CA ALA A 290 7.62 23.11 13.78
C ALA A 290 8.70 22.12 14.21
N GLY A 291 9.66 21.78 13.33
CA GLY A 291 10.83 20.96 13.64
C GLY A 291 10.81 19.56 13.01
N ALA A 292 9.96 19.29 12.03
CA ALA A 292 10.11 18.09 11.21
C ALA A 292 11.41 18.18 10.39
N ARG A 293 12.22 17.12 10.41
CA ARG A 293 13.48 17.05 9.67
C ARG A 293 13.26 16.75 8.21
N ALA A 294 12.30 15.88 7.92
CA ALA A 294 11.92 15.51 6.55
C ALA A 294 10.42 15.32 6.42
N VAL A 295 9.89 15.61 5.23
CA VAL A 295 8.45 15.49 4.91
C VAL A 295 8.28 15.04 3.47
N LYS A 296 7.43 14.04 3.23
CA LYS A 296 7.05 13.60 1.87
C LYS A 296 5.59 13.13 1.78
N ALA A 297 5.03 13.10 0.58
CA ALA A 297 3.76 12.43 0.33
C ALA A 297 3.96 10.91 0.14
N CYS A 298 3.01 10.11 0.59
CA CYS A 298 2.96 8.67 0.38
C CYS A 298 2.32 8.31 -0.98
N GLY A 299 2.72 7.18 -1.52
CA GLY A 299 2.17 6.66 -2.77
C GLY A 299 2.59 7.49 -3.97
N ALA A 300 1.71 7.68 -4.96
CA ALA A 300 2.03 8.43 -6.17
C ALA A 300 2.09 9.96 -5.96
N GLY A 301 1.70 10.49 -4.80
CA GLY A 301 1.60 11.93 -4.55
C GLY A 301 0.30 12.54 -5.10
N GLY A 302 0.27 13.86 -5.26
CA GLY A 302 -0.92 14.56 -5.79
C GLY A 302 -2.12 14.61 -4.84
N GLY A 303 -1.90 14.49 -3.53
CA GLY A 303 -2.88 14.38 -2.46
C GLY A 303 -2.58 13.21 -1.53
N GLY A 304 -3.59 12.73 -0.81
CA GLY A 304 -3.48 11.59 0.07
C GLY A 304 -2.80 11.91 1.39
N THR A 305 -1.95 10.99 1.86
CA THR A 305 -1.26 11.08 3.15
C THR A 305 0.18 11.53 2.96
N MET A 306 0.63 12.37 3.89
CA MET A 306 2.02 12.76 4.04
C MET A 306 2.61 12.09 5.27
N ILE A 307 3.90 11.81 5.24
CA ILE A 307 4.70 11.44 6.40
C ILE A 307 5.70 12.53 6.73
N ALA A 308 5.94 12.74 8.01
CA ALA A 308 7.03 13.56 8.49
C ALA A 308 7.85 12.77 9.51
N ILE A 309 9.17 12.96 9.48
CA ILE A 309 10.10 12.47 10.49
C ILE A 309 10.49 13.64 11.38
N ALA A 310 10.24 13.52 12.67
CA ALA A 310 10.54 14.54 13.66
C ALA A 310 11.31 13.93 14.85
N PRO A 311 12.23 14.67 15.47
CA PRO A 311 12.77 14.27 16.75
C PRO A 311 11.65 14.04 17.78
N PRO A 312 11.73 13.05 18.68
CA PRO A 312 10.64 12.72 19.60
C PRO A 312 10.15 13.93 20.40
N GLU A 313 11.04 14.80 20.83
CA GLU A 313 10.72 16.03 21.57
C GLU A 313 10.00 17.11 20.73
N LYS A 314 10.09 17.03 19.38
CA LYS A 314 9.42 17.93 18.44
C LYS A 314 8.12 17.36 17.88
N ARG A 315 7.91 16.04 17.99
CA ARG A 315 6.76 15.36 17.38
C ARG A 315 5.41 16.01 17.71
N ARG A 316 5.21 16.41 18.98
CA ARG A 316 3.96 17.07 19.43
C ARG A 316 3.75 18.43 18.75
N ALA A 317 4.83 19.22 18.57
CA ALA A 317 4.77 20.50 17.89
C ALA A 317 4.46 20.32 16.39
N VAL A 318 5.07 19.33 15.74
CA VAL A 318 4.81 18.98 14.35
C VAL A 318 3.35 18.53 14.14
N VAL A 319 2.80 17.70 15.03
CA VAL A 319 1.38 17.30 15.02
C VAL A 319 0.46 18.51 15.14
N ALA A 320 0.75 19.43 16.08
CA ALA A 320 -0.05 20.64 16.27
C ALA A 320 0.00 21.56 15.03
N ALA A 321 1.18 21.71 14.44
CA ALA A 321 1.36 22.52 13.22
C ALA A 321 0.60 21.92 12.01
N ALA A 322 0.67 20.60 11.84
CA ALA A 322 -0.08 19.91 10.78
C ALA A 322 -1.58 20.13 10.91
N ARG A 323 -2.14 19.98 12.13
CA ARG A 323 -3.56 20.27 12.42
C ARG A 323 -3.91 21.73 12.18
N GLY A 324 -3.06 22.66 12.64
CA GLY A 324 -3.23 24.10 12.43
C GLY A 324 -3.22 24.52 10.94
N ALA A 325 -2.49 23.79 10.12
CA ALA A 325 -2.45 23.98 8.67
C ALA A 325 -3.58 23.23 7.92
N GLY A 326 -4.54 22.60 8.62
CA GLY A 326 -5.71 21.95 8.05
C GLY A 326 -5.52 20.45 7.73
N GLY A 327 -4.40 19.84 8.11
CA GLY A 327 -4.15 18.42 7.95
C GLY A 327 -4.88 17.58 8.99
N GLN A 328 -5.31 16.39 8.62
CA GLN A 328 -5.92 15.40 9.50
C GLN A 328 -4.84 14.41 9.95
N VAL A 329 -4.38 14.52 11.20
CA VAL A 329 -3.38 13.60 11.75
C VAL A 329 -4.01 12.22 11.94
N LEU A 330 -3.41 11.21 11.35
CA LEU A 330 -3.81 9.81 11.49
C LEU A 330 -2.99 9.18 12.62
N GLU A 331 -3.68 8.53 13.54
CA GLU A 331 -3.04 7.74 14.58
C GLU A 331 -2.85 6.31 14.04
N ALA A 332 -1.62 5.91 13.88
CA ALA A 332 -1.26 4.56 13.43
C ALA A 332 0.05 4.13 14.10
N ALA A 333 0.10 2.86 14.45
CA ALA A 333 1.28 2.17 14.93
C ALA A 333 1.90 1.32 13.81
N SER A 334 3.12 0.86 13.98
CA SER A 334 3.70 -0.19 13.14
C SER A 334 2.88 -1.48 13.26
N ASP A 335 2.74 -2.21 12.18
CA ASP A 335 2.04 -3.49 12.16
C ASP A 335 2.99 -4.60 11.67
N ALA A 336 3.49 -5.38 12.61
CA ALA A 336 4.44 -6.46 12.33
C ALA A 336 3.79 -7.65 11.62
N VAL A 337 2.44 -7.73 11.64
CA VAL A 337 1.70 -8.88 11.12
C VAL A 337 1.04 -8.51 9.79
N GLY A 338 1.41 -9.21 8.73
CA GLY A 338 0.81 -9.04 7.41
C GLY A 338 -0.63 -9.57 7.33
N LEU A 339 -0.95 -10.18 6.20
CA LEU A 339 -2.22 -10.86 5.99
C LEU A 339 -2.44 -11.93 7.06
N ARG A 340 -3.56 -11.88 7.76
CA ARG A 340 -3.92 -12.86 8.78
C ARG A 340 -5.41 -13.16 8.79
N GLN A 341 -5.74 -14.37 9.20
CA GLN A 341 -7.10 -14.73 9.57
C GLN A 341 -7.41 -14.11 10.94
N GLU A 342 -8.56 -13.48 11.05
CA GLU A 342 -9.07 -12.97 12.32
C GLU A 342 -9.85 -14.07 13.06
N PRO A 343 -9.84 -14.05 14.39
CA PRO A 343 -10.72 -14.93 15.17
C PRO A 343 -12.19 -14.73 14.80
N ALA A 344 -12.96 -15.82 14.85
CA ALA A 344 -14.40 -15.80 14.61
C ALA A 344 -15.16 -15.03 15.68
#